data_34e755b9a28a338639703e72d333a3ce
#
_entry.id   34e755b9a28a338639703e72d333a3ce
#
_cell.length_a   1.000
_cell.length_b   1.000
_cell.length_c   1.000
_cell.angle_alpha   90.00
_cell.angle_beta   90.00
_cell.angle_gamma   90.00
#
_symmetry.space_group_name_H-M   'P 1'
#
loop_
_entity.id
_entity.type
_entity.pdbx_description
1 polymer ?
#
loop_
_entity_poly.entity_id
_entity_poly.type
_entity_poly.pdbx_seq_one_letter_code
_entity_poly.pdbx_strand_id
1 'polypeptide(L)'
;LELQAVLDKIEPNKFDVILPQQTITDGNIMFELVSKSAAESQVFYKASKGYSEENIARSLPSLKQGKVYEDGRQWFDLREFNMAKENPLKVTRVHYELNPKNKTSNLIIAGFSPFGKTRSFISYDNFGAREFNYQRVSLGFVNANLTGHDDVLNLNALTNVKAPSKSYAVGVGYTYPFYSKHQSLSLYTSMSYADSNDIDGLPSAINRKLSKGQSISANLKWSYYLPTFNLGMEDQFKINLGYNYRHINQTSELNRLGETKKKFAVSGVSAGIDGHIQFTPKTIFNIDLTHHYYASKLPGSFGMERIGETFNRSYHISTASLGLSQEFAQGWHFSSQLSGQFTLQDISSIDLFSVTGTYGVRGFKYGGASGERGLVWRNELSMPKYTRFQISPYAFYDAGQFRYNSENAKTYGEDMHTVSSAGLGIKTSPTQNLSLDAFVARRFANANSDNLNGNKKRTSSPTTFWGRLTFSF
;
A
#
# COMPACT_ATOMS: atom_id res chain seq x y z
N LEU A 1 8.40 34.52 1.78
CA LEU A 1 7.66 33.42 1.21
C LEU A 1 6.57 33.89 0.24
N GLU A 2 5.72 34.84 0.60
CA GLU A 2 4.65 35.36 -0.27
C GLU A 2 5.19 36.07 -1.51
N LEU A 3 6.22 36.90 -1.37
CA LEU A 3 6.86 37.59 -2.49
C LEU A 3 7.48 36.60 -3.48
N GLN A 4 8.13 35.54 -3.00
CA GLN A 4 8.65 34.47 -3.84
C GLN A 4 7.51 33.75 -4.61
N ALA A 5 6.39 33.45 -3.92
CA ALA A 5 5.24 32.82 -4.55
C ALA A 5 4.57 33.69 -5.62
N VAL A 6 4.61 35.01 -5.47
CA VAL A 6 4.11 35.95 -6.48
C VAL A 6 5.05 35.99 -7.69
N LEU A 7 6.36 36.06 -7.46
CA LEU A 7 7.34 36.04 -8.54
C LEU A 7 7.33 34.72 -9.32
N ASP A 8 7.19 33.60 -8.65
CA ASP A 8 7.10 32.28 -9.29
C ASP A 8 5.82 32.10 -10.12
N LYS A 9 4.76 32.89 -9.85
CA LYS A 9 3.58 32.94 -10.72
C LYS A 9 3.78 33.76 -11.98
N ILE A 10 4.60 34.83 -11.90
CA ILE A 10 4.83 35.73 -13.04
C ILE A 10 5.91 35.14 -13.95
N GLU A 11 7.03 34.74 -13.38
CA GLU A 11 8.17 34.15 -14.07
C GLU A 11 8.68 32.91 -13.26
N PRO A 12 8.14 31.73 -13.51
CA PRO A 12 8.45 30.53 -12.74
C PRO A 12 9.96 30.25 -12.72
N ASN A 13 10.52 30.09 -11.52
CA ASN A 13 11.92 29.74 -11.27
C ASN A 13 12.99 30.68 -11.84
N LYS A 14 12.65 31.91 -12.15
CA LYS A 14 13.60 32.87 -12.72
C LYS A 14 14.36 33.71 -11.67
N PHE A 15 13.73 33.96 -10.54
CA PHE A 15 14.31 34.80 -9.49
C PHE A 15 14.20 34.17 -8.11
N ASP A 16 15.22 34.39 -7.27
CA ASP A 16 15.14 34.17 -5.83
C ASP A 16 15.06 35.51 -5.10
N VAL A 17 14.23 35.55 -4.07
CA VAL A 17 14.14 36.71 -3.14
C VAL A 17 15.03 36.44 -1.95
N ILE A 18 16.06 37.26 -1.79
CA ILE A 18 16.99 37.18 -0.67
C ILE A 18 16.70 38.32 0.28
N LEU A 19 16.72 38.05 1.57
CA LEU A 19 16.77 39.05 2.63
C LEU A 19 18.23 39.19 3.07
N PRO A 20 18.96 40.22 2.58
CA PRO A 20 20.34 40.45 2.99
C PRO A 20 20.40 40.85 4.46
N GLN A 21 21.56 40.62 5.10
CA GLN A 21 21.79 41.10 6.44
C GLN A 21 21.79 42.64 6.40
N GLN A 22 20.83 43.26 7.09
CA GLN A 22 20.62 44.70 7.07
C GLN A 22 20.18 45.22 8.43
N THR A 23 20.47 46.50 8.66
CA THR A 23 19.91 47.25 9.80
C THR A 23 18.61 47.90 9.34
N ILE A 24 17.52 47.62 10.04
CA ILE A 24 16.21 48.18 9.72
C ILE A 24 16.22 49.65 10.19
N THR A 25 16.21 50.56 9.24
CA THR A 25 16.06 52.02 9.49
C THR A 25 14.72 52.46 8.91
N ASP A 26 13.96 53.19 9.68
CA ASP A 26 12.65 53.76 9.29
C ASP A 26 11.58 52.71 8.89
N GLY A 27 11.71 51.49 9.41
CA GLY A 27 10.73 50.38 9.11
C GLY A 27 10.85 49.81 7.69
N ASN A 28 11.85 50.22 6.92
CA ASN A 28 12.06 49.69 5.57
C ASN A 28 12.90 48.40 5.60
N ILE A 29 12.43 47.37 4.90
CA ILE A 29 13.15 46.12 4.70
C ILE A 29 13.50 46.02 3.22
N MET A 30 14.78 45.84 2.91
CA MET A 30 15.27 45.68 1.55
C MET A 30 15.30 44.17 1.20
N PHE A 31 14.74 43.80 0.06
CA PHE A 31 14.87 42.50 -0.54
C PHE A 31 15.73 42.61 -1.79
N GLU A 32 16.61 41.62 -1.98
CA GLU A 32 17.42 41.52 -3.20
C GLU A 32 16.80 40.44 -4.09
N LEU A 33 16.54 40.77 -5.37
CA LEU A 33 16.13 39.86 -6.40
C LEU A 33 17.36 39.32 -7.12
N VAL A 34 17.62 38.03 -7.00
CA VAL A 34 18.74 37.37 -7.68
C VAL A 34 18.18 36.48 -8.80
N SER A 35 18.67 36.78 -10.02
CA SER A 35 18.29 35.94 -11.18
C SER A 35 18.86 34.53 -11.03
N LYS A 36 18.00 33.54 -11.21
CA LYS A 36 18.40 32.11 -11.28
C LYS A 36 18.97 31.75 -12.66
N SER A 37 18.87 32.62 -13.63
CA SER A 37 19.39 32.41 -15.00
C SER A 37 20.91 32.62 -15.10
N ALA A 38 21.62 32.59 -13.97
CA ALA A 38 23.06 32.70 -14.00
C ALA A 38 23.67 31.47 -14.67
N ALA A 39 24.48 31.71 -15.66
CA ALA A 39 25.16 30.74 -16.52
C ALA A 39 26.07 29.73 -15.81
N GLU A 40 26.03 29.65 -14.48
CA GLU A 40 27.02 28.93 -13.67
C GLU A 40 26.40 28.12 -12.53
N SER A 41 25.21 27.50 -12.74
CA SER A 41 24.66 26.58 -11.77
C SER A 41 25.33 25.22 -11.88
N GLN A 42 25.87 24.72 -10.79
CA GLN A 42 26.52 23.41 -10.71
C GLN A 42 25.69 22.44 -9.87
N VAL A 43 25.77 21.15 -10.20
CA VAL A 43 25.09 20.09 -9.46
C VAL A 43 26.08 19.41 -8.52
N PHE A 44 25.71 19.29 -7.26
CA PHE A 44 26.46 18.57 -6.24
C PHE A 44 25.59 17.51 -5.60
N TYR A 45 26.17 16.36 -5.33
CA TYR A 45 25.51 15.28 -4.60
C TYR A 45 26.08 15.22 -3.18
N LYS A 46 25.18 15.06 -2.19
CA LYS A 46 25.58 14.98 -0.79
C LYS A 46 25.20 13.61 -0.21
N ALA A 47 26.22 12.80 0.06
CA ALA A 47 26.07 11.50 0.70
C ALA A 47 25.48 11.58 2.11
N SER A 48 24.78 10.54 2.51
CA SER A 48 24.33 10.31 3.87
C SER A 48 24.38 8.85 4.26
N LYS A 49 24.05 8.54 5.52
CA LYS A 49 24.09 7.18 6.05
C LYS A 49 23.32 6.19 5.16
N GLY A 50 24.03 5.23 4.58
CA GLY A 50 23.49 4.17 3.74
C GLY A 50 23.34 4.49 2.25
N TYR A 51 23.63 5.75 1.82
CA TYR A 51 23.51 6.19 0.43
C TYR A 51 24.75 7.04 0.06
N SER A 52 25.52 6.58 -0.93
CA SER A 52 26.69 7.28 -1.46
C SER A 52 26.26 8.37 -2.47
N GLU A 53 27.19 9.26 -2.80
CA GLU A 53 26.98 10.26 -3.86
C GLU A 53 26.69 9.58 -5.20
N GLU A 54 27.39 8.49 -5.50
CA GLU A 54 27.16 7.70 -6.70
C GLU A 54 25.75 7.08 -6.75
N ASN A 55 25.23 6.61 -5.60
CA ASN A 55 23.86 6.11 -5.53
C ASN A 55 22.85 7.22 -5.84
N ILE A 56 23.07 8.41 -5.28
CA ILE A 56 22.19 9.57 -5.51
C ILE A 56 22.26 9.99 -6.99
N ALA A 57 23.46 10.07 -7.55
CA ALA A 57 23.68 10.39 -8.96
C ALA A 57 22.99 9.39 -9.91
N ARG A 58 23.04 8.09 -9.59
CA ARG A 58 22.37 7.04 -10.38
C ARG A 58 20.83 7.17 -10.35
N SER A 59 20.27 7.67 -9.25
CA SER A 59 18.82 7.86 -9.16
C SER A 59 18.31 9.05 -9.98
N LEU A 60 19.21 9.92 -10.44
CA LEU A 60 18.90 11.10 -11.25
C LEU A 60 19.85 11.19 -12.45
N PRO A 61 19.81 10.23 -13.39
CA PRO A 61 20.78 10.14 -14.49
C PRO A 61 20.69 11.30 -15.50
N SER A 62 19.59 12.03 -15.55
CA SER A 62 19.45 13.24 -16.33
C SER A 62 20.31 14.40 -15.80
N LEU A 63 20.64 14.39 -14.51
CA LEU A 63 21.57 15.33 -13.87
C LEU A 63 23.00 14.79 -13.94
N LYS A 64 23.96 15.66 -14.27
CA LYS A 64 25.37 15.32 -14.29
C LYS A 64 26.12 16.24 -13.35
N GLN A 65 26.91 15.68 -12.46
CA GLN A 65 27.79 16.44 -11.58
C GLN A 65 28.72 17.35 -12.38
N GLY A 66 28.87 18.59 -11.91
CA GLY A 66 29.75 19.57 -12.54
C GLY A 66 29.26 20.13 -13.90
N LYS A 67 28.09 19.72 -14.38
CA LYS A 67 27.51 20.31 -15.57
C LYS A 67 26.91 21.68 -15.23
N VAL A 68 27.22 22.67 -16.05
CA VAL A 68 26.61 24.01 -15.97
C VAL A 68 25.28 24.01 -16.73
N TYR A 69 24.23 24.55 -16.11
CA TYR A 69 22.88 24.65 -16.67
C TYR A 69 22.52 26.12 -16.83
N GLU A 70 22.26 26.54 -18.06
CA GLU A 70 22.06 27.98 -18.41
C GLU A 70 20.66 28.48 -18.08
N ASP A 71 19.65 27.61 -17.95
CA ASP A 71 18.28 27.99 -17.66
C ASP A 71 17.68 27.05 -16.62
N GLY A 72 17.19 27.60 -15.53
CA GLY A 72 16.66 26.84 -14.37
C GLY A 72 15.38 26.04 -14.66
N ARG A 73 14.96 25.95 -15.90
CA ARG A 73 13.78 25.19 -16.30
C ARG A 73 14.17 23.77 -16.65
N GLN A 74 13.75 22.80 -15.81
CA GLN A 74 13.93 21.37 -16.02
C GLN A 74 15.38 20.86 -15.95
N TRP A 75 16.00 21.01 -14.82
CA TRP A 75 17.34 20.48 -14.56
C TRP A 75 17.38 18.96 -14.50
N PHE A 76 16.26 18.30 -14.26
CA PHE A 76 16.15 16.86 -14.19
C PHE A 76 14.77 16.38 -14.64
N ASP A 77 14.71 15.10 -15.06
CA ASP A 77 13.44 14.46 -15.36
C ASP A 77 12.67 14.17 -14.07
N LEU A 78 11.49 14.75 -13.94
CA LEU A 78 10.64 14.58 -12.76
C LEU A 78 10.28 13.11 -12.51
N ARG A 79 10.26 12.28 -13.56
CA ARG A 79 10.04 10.83 -13.42
C ARG A 79 11.12 10.17 -12.58
N GLU A 80 12.39 10.53 -12.82
CA GLU A 80 13.53 10.01 -12.05
C GLU A 80 13.42 10.40 -10.57
N PHE A 81 13.08 11.66 -10.32
CA PHE A 81 12.89 12.14 -8.95
C PHE A 81 11.72 11.46 -8.24
N ASN A 82 10.60 11.28 -8.93
CA ASN A 82 9.44 10.59 -8.40
C ASN A 82 9.73 9.10 -8.16
N MET A 83 10.46 8.44 -9.07
CA MET A 83 10.96 7.08 -8.83
C MET A 83 11.84 7.01 -7.58
N ALA A 84 12.73 7.98 -7.38
CA ALA A 84 13.59 8.03 -6.20
C ALA A 84 12.79 8.23 -4.88
N LYS A 85 11.65 8.91 -4.93
CA LYS A 85 10.73 9.06 -3.78
C LYS A 85 10.01 7.77 -3.41
N GLU A 86 9.92 6.78 -4.31
CA GLU A 86 9.31 5.49 -4.00
C GLU A 86 10.20 4.60 -3.10
N ASN A 87 11.47 4.94 -2.93
CA ASN A 87 12.32 4.25 -1.97
C ASN A 87 11.81 4.48 -0.54
N PRO A 88 11.42 3.42 0.22
CA PRO A 88 10.71 3.56 1.47
C PRO A 88 11.56 4.13 2.62
N LEU A 89 12.88 4.13 2.49
CA LEU A 89 13.80 4.59 3.54
C LEU A 89 14.68 5.78 3.13
N LYS A 90 14.70 6.13 1.84
CA LYS A 90 15.49 7.24 1.30
C LYS A 90 14.60 8.45 1.07
N VAL A 91 14.98 9.59 1.62
CA VAL A 91 14.37 10.87 1.30
C VAL A 91 15.30 11.64 0.38
N THR A 92 14.88 11.84 -0.87
CA THR A 92 15.62 12.67 -1.83
C THR A 92 15.13 14.09 -1.75
N ARG A 93 16.04 15.02 -1.53
CA ARG A 93 15.76 16.47 -1.47
C ARG A 93 16.62 17.20 -2.45
N VAL A 94 16.02 18.20 -3.08
CA VAL A 94 16.69 19.16 -3.94
C VAL A 94 16.76 20.49 -3.20
N HIS A 95 17.92 21.06 -3.08
CA HIS A 95 18.15 22.32 -2.41
C HIS A 95 18.99 23.24 -3.30
N TYR A 96 18.58 24.50 -3.37
CA TYR A 96 19.34 25.53 -4.08
C TYR A 96 20.17 26.32 -3.06
N GLU A 97 21.46 26.43 -3.30
CA GLU A 97 22.35 27.25 -2.52
C GLU A 97 22.92 28.35 -3.39
N LEU A 98 22.66 29.61 -3.02
CA LEU A 98 23.20 30.75 -3.70
C LEU A 98 24.66 30.99 -3.25
N ASN A 99 25.54 31.16 -4.21
CA ASN A 99 26.89 31.61 -3.94
C ASN A 99 26.89 33.17 -3.92
N PRO A 100 27.00 33.82 -2.75
CA PRO A 100 26.88 35.27 -2.64
C PRO A 100 28.02 36.00 -3.33
N LYS A 101 29.17 35.36 -3.59
CA LYS A 101 30.33 35.97 -4.23
C LYS A 101 30.16 36.12 -5.74
N ASN A 102 29.58 35.10 -6.39
CA ASN A 102 29.50 35.03 -7.84
C ASN A 102 28.09 35.25 -8.37
N LYS A 103 27.10 35.39 -7.49
CA LYS A 103 25.65 35.41 -7.83
C LYS A 103 25.22 34.21 -8.65
N THR A 104 25.86 33.04 -8.43
CA THR A 104 25.56 31.77 -9.06
C THR A 104 24.74 30.90 -8.12
N SER A 105 23.92 30.02 -8.64
CA SER A 105 23.18 29.06 -7.84
C SER A 105 23.74 27.63 -8.01
N ASN A 106 23.96 26.96 -6.89
CA ASN A 106 24.32 25.54 -6.88
C ASN A 106 23.09 24.72 -6.55
N LEU A 107 22.86 23.67 -7.32
CA LEU A 107 21.85 22.67 -7.03
C LEU A 107 22.48 21.57 -6.20
N ILE A 108 22.07 21.46 -4.95
CA ILE A 108 22.52 20.41 -4.05
C ILE A 108 21.42 19.35 -3.93
N ILE A 109 21.76 18.11 -4.27
CA ILE A 109 20.88 16.99 -4.14
C ILE A 109 21.37 16.11 -2.99
N ALA A 110 20.56 15.98 -1.97
CA ALA A 110 20.83 15.16 -0.82
C ALA A 110 19.86 13.97 -0.78
N GLY A 111 20.43 12.77 -0.72
CA GLY A 111 19.69 11.57 -0.34
C GLY A 111 20.03 11.26 1.12
N PHE A 112 19.04 11.18 1.98
CA PHE A 112 19.27 10.83 3.36
C PHE A 112 18.22 9.86 3.90
N SER A 113 18.62 9.08 4.91
CA SER A 113 17.69 8.29 5.68
C SER A 113 17.96 8.49 7.17
N PRO A 114 16.94 8.83 7.96
CA PRO A 114 17.10 8.94 9.41
C PRO A 114 17.44 7.60 10.06
N PHE A 115 17.08 6.48 9.42
CA PHE A 115 17.25 5.12 9.95
C PHE A 115 18.34 4.31 9.23
N GLY A 116 18.99 4.87 8.18
CA GLY A 116 19.87 4.14 7.27
C GLY A 116 19.08 3.40 6.19
N LYS A 117 19.72 2.42 5.55
CA LYS A 117 19.12 1.67 4.43
C LYS A 117 18.32 0.44 4.86
N THR A 118 18.27 0.11 6.13
CA THR A 118 17.58 -1.07 6.67
C THR A 118 16.62 -0.69 7.78
N ARG A 119 15.51 -1.40 7.87
CA ARG A 119 14.57 -1.30 8.97
C ARG A 119 13.91 -2.65 9.23
N SER A 120 13.80 -3.01 10.50
CA SER A 120 13.06 -4.19 10.94
C SER A 120 11.88 -3.78 11.79
N PHE A 121 10.86 -4.63 11.86
CA PHE A 121 9.76 -4.45 12.79
C PHE A 121 9.22 -5.77 13.30
N ILE A 122 8.66 -5.73 14.48
CA ILE A 122 7.83 -6.77 15.07
C ILE A 122 6.48 -6.17 15.44
N SER A 123 5.39 -6.83 15.09
CA SER A 123 4.07 -6.40 15.51
C SER A 123 3.26 -7.54 16.12
N TYR A 124 2.41 -7.18 17.08
CA TYR A 124 1.44 -8.05 17.69
C TYR A 124 0.05 -7.46 17.48
N ASP A 125 -0.90 -8.28 17.03
CA ASP A 125 -2.27 -7.87 16.79
C ASP A 125 -3.29 -8.98 17.10
N ASN A 126 -4.57 -8.60 17.18
CA ASN A 126 -5.69 -9.52 17.32
C ASN A 126 -6.56 -9.59 16.04
N PHE A 127 -5.97 -9.40 14.85
CA PHE A 127 -6.65 -9.36 13.57
C PHE A 127 -6.79 -10.74 12.91
N GLY A 128 -6.35 -11.79 13.58
CA GLY A 128 -6.41 -13.16 13.08
C GLY A 128 -7.82 -13.74 13.00
N ALA A 129 -7.91 -14.93 12.40
CA ALA A 129 -9.14 -15.68 12.35
C ALA A 129 -9.42 -16.36 13.71
N ARG A 130 -10.70 -16.57 14.00
CA ARG A 130 -11.15 -17.19 15.26
C ARG A 130 -10.60 -18.61 15.43
N GLU A 131 -10.52 -19.32 14.34
CA GLU A 131 -10.04 -20.70 14.27
C GLU A 131 -8.60 -20.83 14.79
N PHE A 132 -7.84 -19.73 14.78
CA PHE A 132 -6.47 -19.63 15.27
C PHE A 132 -6.34 -18.69 16.48
N ASN A 133 -7.43 -18.40 17.19
CA ASN A 133 -7.46 -17.57 18.39
C ASN A 133 -7.06 -16.09 18.18
N TYR A 134 -7.34 -15.49 17.04
CA TYR A 134 -7.19 -14.07 16.71
C TYR A 134 -5.77 -13.48 16.81
N GLN A 135 -4.96 -13.91 17.76
CA GLN A 135 -3.67 -13.28 18.10
C GLN A 135 -2.57 -13.66 17.13
N ARG A 136 -1.91 -12.66 16.55
CA ARG A 136 -0.85 -12.85 15.57
C ARG A 136 0.41 -12.07 15.95
N VAL A 137 1.54 -12.58 15.52
CA VAL A 137 2.83 -11.89 15.49
C VAL A 137 3.29 -11.79 14.06
N SER A 138 3.75 -10.61 13.66
CA SER A 138 4.36 -10.36 12.36
C SER A 138 5.77 -9.85 12.54
N LEU A 139 6.67 -10.30 11.67
CA LEU A 139 8.04 -9.84 11.55
C LEU A 139 8.21 -9.24 10.16
N GLY A 140 8.96 -8.16 10.06
CA GLY A 140 9.31 -7.57 8.78
C GLY A 140 10.71 -7.01 8.77
N PHE A 141 11.32 -7.06 7.60
CA PHE A 141 12.63 -6.50 7.32
C PHE A 141 12.60 -5.83 5.95
N VAL A 142 13.15 -4.64 5.87
CA VAL A 142 13.33 -3.88 4.63
C VAL A 142 14.80 -3.50 4.50
N ASN A 143 15.38 -3.77 3.33
CA ASN A 143 16.62 -3.15 2.89
C ASN A 143 16.34 -2.38 1.60
N ALA A 144 16.46 -1.06 1.66
CA ALA A 144 16.06 -0.16 0.58
C ALA A 144 17.24 0.30 -0.30
N ASN A 145 18.37 -0.38 -0.19
CA ASN A 145 19.55 -0.18 -1.03
C ASN A 145 20.49 -1.40 -0.91
N LEU A 146 20.00 -2.58 -1.29
CA LEU A 146 20.70 -3.86 -1.09
C LEU A 146 21.99 -3.89 -1.89
N THR A 147 21.93 -3.59 -3.19
CA THR A 147 23.08 -3.61 -4.12
C THR A 147 23.67 -2.24 -4.43
N GLY A 148 23.17 -1.16 -3.82
CA GLY A 148 23.61 0.20 -4.07
C GLY A 148 22.89 0.92 -5.22
N HIS A 149 21.77 0.36 -5.70
CA HIS A 149 20.99 0.89 -6.82
C HIS A 149 19.58 1.33 -6.42
N ASP A 150 19.34 1.62 -5.13
CA ASP A 150 18.00 1.88 -4.57
C ASP A 150 17.04 0.70 -4.69
N ASP A 151 17.58 -0.47 -4.91
CA ASP A 151 16.81 -1.71 -4.96
C ASP A 151 16.30 -2.10 -3.57
N VAL A 152 15.04 -2.52 -3.53
CA VAL A 152 14.33 -2.74 -2.27
C VAL A 152 14.05 -4.22 -2.07
N LEU A 153 14.61 -4.78 -1.01
CA LEU A 153 14.28 -6.11 -0.51
C LEU A 153 13.32 -5.98 0.68
N ASN A 154 12.18 -6.66 0.60
CA ASN A 154 11.21 -6.79 1.68
C ASN A 154 11.08 -8.25 2.09
N LEU A 155 11.23 -8.53 3.37
CA LEU A 155 10.95 -9.83 3.97
C LEU A 155 9.83 -9.66 4.98
N ASN A 156 8.86 -10.56 4.97
CA ASN A 156 7.80 -10.56 5.98
C ASN A 156 7.45 -11.98 6.39
N ALA A 157 7.08 -12.14 7.64
CA ALA A 157 6.56 -13.37 8.20
C ALA A 157 5.42 -13.06 9.16
N LEU A 158 4.42 -13.91 9.16
CA LEU A 158 3.24 -13.80 10.01
C LEU A 158 2.94 -15.18 10.59
N THR A 159 2.62 -15.24 11.86
CA THR A 159 2.13 -16.46 12.47
C THR A 159 1.10 -16.18 13.56
N ASN A 160 0.34 -17.19 13.90
CA ASN A 160 -0.56 -17.17 15.04
C ASN A 160 0.18 -17.52 16.33
N VAL A 161 -0.07 -16.78 17.42
CA VAL A 161 0.66 -16.94 18.68
C VAL A 161 0.40 -18.29 19.34
N LYS A 162 -0.85 -18.76 19.35
CA LYS A 162 -1.21 -20.02 20.01
C LYS A 162 -0.92 -21.27 19.20
N ALA A 163 -0.86 -21.13 17.88
CA ALA A 163 -0.67 -22.27 17.00
C ALA A 163 0.28 -21.88 15.84
N PRO A 164 1.56 -21.57 16.11
CA PRO A 164 2.47 -21.03 15.10
C PRO A 164 2.77 -22.00 13.95
N SER A 165 2.79 -23.31 14.21
CA SER A 165 2.93 -24.35 13.16
C SER A 165 1.67 -24.62 12.37
N LYS A 166 0.51 -24.20 12.86
CA LYS A 166 -0.81 -24.42 12.25
C LYS A 166 -1.27 -23.27 11.35
N SER A 167 -0.69 -22.07 11.52
CA SER A 167 -1.04 -20.91 10.70
C SER A 167 0.15 -19.97 10.58
N TYR A 168 0.73 -19.91 9.40
CA TYR A 168 1.83 -18.98 9.10
C TYR A 168 1.82 -18.55 7.64
N ALA A 169 2.44 -17.41 7.39
CA ALA A 169 2.72 -16.92 6.06
C ALA A 169 4.10 -16.27 6.03
N VAL A 170 4.81 -16.44 4.93
CA VAL A 170 6.08 -15.77 4.65
C VAL A 170 6.03 -15.14 3.28
N GLY A 171 6.69 -14.00 3.11
CA GLY A 171 6.75 -13.30 1.84
C GLY A 171 8.10 -12.67 1.61
N VAL A 172 8.51 -12.64 0.36
CA VAL A 172 9.73 -12.00 -0.13
C VAL A 172 9.34 -11.11 -1.30
N GLY A 173 9.70 -9.84 -1.23
CA GLY A 173 9.54 -8.88 -2.29
C GLY A 173 10.88 -8.27 -2.68
N TYR A 174 11.15 -8.13 -3.97
CA TYR A 174 12.32 -7.45 -4.48
C TYR A 174 11.92 -6.53 -5.61
N THR A 175 12.35 -5.27 -5.54
CA THR A 175 12.11 -4.27 -6.59
C THR A 175 13.43 -3.64 -7.00
N TYR A 176 13.67 -3.60 -8.31
CA TYR A 176 14.83 -2.95 -8.91
C TYR A 176 14.41 -1.80 -9.81
N PRO A 177 14.82 -0.54 -9.54
CA PRO A 177 14.54 0.61 -10.38
C PRO A 177 15.58 0.75 -11.51
N PHE A 178 15.11 1.03 -12.73
CA PHE A 178 15.91 1.38 -13.90
C PHE A 178 15.68 2.86 -14.22
N TYR A 179 16.28 3.75 -13.46
CA TYR A 179 16.02 5.20 -13.53
C TYR A 179 16.15 5.76 -14.94
N SER A 180 17.26 5.46 -15.65
CA SER A 180 17.51 5.96 -17.01
C SER A 180 16.51 5.48 -18.05
N LYS A 181 15.73 4.46 -17.75
CA LYS A 181 14.67 3.90 -18.61
C LYS A 181 13.28 4.24 -18.11
N HIS A 182 13.18 4.91 -16.95
CA HIS A 182 11.91 5.19 -16.25
C HIS A 182 11.08 3.94 -16.02
N GLN A 183 11.73 2.86 -15.59
CA GLN A 183 11.11 1.54 -15.41
C GLN A 183 11.49 0.96 -14.05
N SER A 184 10.67 0.06 -13.56
CA SER A 184 11.03 -0.82 -12.47
C SER A 184 10.56 -2.25 -12.71
N LEU A 185 11.27 -3.21 -12.12
CA LEU A 185 10.89 -4.62 -12.12
C LEU A 185 10.74 -5.07 -10.68
N SER A 186 9.59 -5.65 -10.37
CA SER A 186 9.28 -6.16 -9.03
C SER A 186 8.93 -7.64 -9.10
N LEU A 187 9.51 -8.42 -8.20
CA LEU A 187 9.12 -9.80 -7.94
C LEU A 187 8.62 -9.91 -6.51
N TYR A 188 7.44 -10.44 -6.32
CA TYR A 188 6.91 -10.78 -5.02
C TYR A 188 6.53 -12.25 -4.98
N THR A 189 7.00 -12.97 -3.97
CA THR A 189 6.63 -14.36 -3.72
C THR A 189 6.13 -14.51 -2.31
N SER A 190 5.13 -15.35 -2.12
CA SER A 190 4.65 -15.69 -0.78
C SER A 190 4.21 -17.14 -0.69
N MET A 191 4.32 -17.67 0.53
CA MET A 191 3.82 -18.97 0.91
C MET A 191 2.97 -18.80 2.17
N SER A 192 1.82 -19.42 2.20
CA SER A 192 0.98 -19.48 3.40
C SER A 192 0.55 -20.90 3.67
N TYR A 193 0.37 -21.22 4.95
CA TYR A 193 -0.14 -22.48 5.43
C TYR A 193 -1.18 -22.22 6.52
N ALA A 194 -2.27 -22.98 6.48
CA ALA A 194 -3.31 -22.96 7.50
C ALA A 194 -3.86 -24.36 7.71
N ASP A 195 -3.95 -24.80 8.96
CA ASP A 195 -4.49 -26.07 9.38
C ASP A 195 -5.44 -25.86 10.55
N SER A 196 -6.73 -25.93 10.30
CA SER A 196 -7.78 -25.78 11.32
C SER A 196 -8.10 -27.06 12.07
N ASN A 197 -7.37 -28.16 11.81
CA ASN A 197 -7.52 -29.42 12.53
C ASN A 197 -6.85 -29.32 13.91
N ASP A 198 -7.44 -29.97 14.91
CA ASP A 198 -6.89 -30.15 16.26
C ASP A 198 -6.48 -28.85 16.98
N ILE A 199 -7.26 -27.80 16.81
CA ILE A 199 -7.10 -26.61 17.63
C ILE A 199 -7.93 -26.77 18.90
N ASP A 200 -7.26 -26.83 20.05
CA ASP A 200 -7.89 -26.97 21.37
C ASP A 200 -8.93 -25.87 21.63
N GLY A 201 -10.08 -26.28 22.18
CA GLY A 201 -11.14 -25.38 22.61
C GLY A 201 -12.15 -25.00 21.53
N LEU A 202 -12.11 -25.61 20.35
CA LEU A 202 -13.22 -25.52 19.39
C LEU A 202 -14.29 -26.59 19.72
N PRO A 203 -15.59 -26.22 19.80
CA PRO A 203 -16.65 -27.18 20.04
C PRO A 203 -16.65 -28.27 18.96
N SER A 204 -16.77 -29.53 19.35
CA SER A 204 -17.00 -30.67 18.46
C SER A 204 -18.43 -30.62 17.91
N ALA A 205 -18.70 -29.61 17.07
CA ALA A 205 -20.03 -29.52 16.45
C ALA A 205 -20.11 -30.45 15.25
N ILE A 206 -21.25 -31.10 15.13
CA ILE A 206 -21.61 -32.11 14.11
C ILE A 206 -21.42 -31.60 12.65
N ASN A 207 -21.21 -30.31 12.44
CA ASN A 207 -21.04 -29.64 11.13
C ASN A 207 -19.73 -28.91 10.95
N ARG A 208 -18.63 -29.40 11.50
CA ARG A 208 -17.34 -28.76 11.40
C ARG A 208 -16.62 -29.13 10.10
N LYS A 209 -16.36 -28.16 9.25
CA LYS A 209 -15.47 -28.33 8.09
C LYS A 209 -14.03 -28.13 8.57
N LEU A 210 -13.26 -29.20 8.62
CA LEU A 210 -11.83 -29.16 8.86
C LEU A 210 -11.12 -28.84 7.54
N SER A 211 -10.17 -27.94 7.58
CA SER A 211 -9.45 -27.53 6.38
C SER A 211 -7.97 -27.38 6.68
N LYS A 212 -7.17 -27.97 5.80
CA LYS A 212 -5.72 -27.84 5.79
C LYS A 212 -5.30 -27.39 4.41
N GLY A 213 -4.51 -26.32 4.32
CA GLY A 213 -4.14 -25.79 3.02
C GLY A 213 -2.79 -25.10 3.00
N GLN A 214 -2.14 -25.21 1.87
CA GLN A 214 -0.94 -24.47 1.51
C GLN A 214 -1.21 -23.70 0.22
N SER A 215 -0.78 -22.43 0.21
CA SER A 215 -0.81 -21.60 -0.98
C SER A 215 0.58 -21.01 -1.22
N ILE A 216 1.02 -21.05 -2.47
CA ILE A 216 2.23 -20.39 -2.94
C ILE A 216 1.81 -19.42 -4.03
N SER A 217 2.27 -18.19 -3.96
CA SER A 217 2.04 -17.20 -5.01
C SER A 217 3.34 -16.53 -5.45
N ALA A 218 3.40 -16.18 -6.72
CA ALA A 218 4.47 -15.38 -7.29
C ALA A 218 3.87 -14.34 -8.24
N ASN A 219 4.34 -13.11 -8.15
CA ASN A 219 3.94 -12.01 -9.00
C ASN A 219 5.20 -11.33 -9.54
N LEU A 220 5.34 -11.28 -10.85
CA LEU A 220 6.37 -10.50 -11.55
C LEU A 220 5.68 -9.31 -12.17
N LYS A 221 6.10 -8.09 -11.83
CA LYS A 221 5.52 -6.84 -12.32
C LYS A 221 6.59 -5.95 -12.91
N TRP A 222 6.37 -5.55 -14.16
CA TRP A 222 7.10 -4.48 -14.82
C TRP A 222 6.26 -3.21 -14.78
N SER A 223 6.90 -2.07 -14.47
CA SER A 223 6.25 -0.76 -14.42
C SER A 223 7.00 0.24 -15.28
N TYR A 224 6.28 1.06 -16.02
CA TYR A 224 6.80 2.18 -16.79
C TYR A 224 6.21 3.49 -16.29
N TYR A 225 7.06 4.43 -15.93
CA TYR A 225 6.68 5.73 -15.38
C TYR A 225 6.37 6.70 -16.53
N LEU A 226 5.15 7.17 -16.56
CA LEU A 226 4.68 8.12 -17.57
C LEU A 226 5.25 9.54 -17.31
N PRO A 227 5.37 10.38 -18.32
CA PRO A 227 5.61 11.81 -18.13
C PRO A 227 4.52 12.43 -17.26
N THR A 228 4.85 13.51 -16.58
CA THR A 228 3.87 14.30 -15.82
C THR A 228 2.84 14.94 -16.75
N PHE A 229 1.58 14.94 -16.32
CA PHE A 229 0.46 15.52 -17.08
C PHE A 229 0.11 16.93 -16.60
N ASN A 230 0.75 17.41 -15.53
CA ASN A 230 0.49 18.70 -14.89
C ASN A 230 -0.97 18.85 -14.41
N LEU A 231 -1.54 17.78 -13.89
CA LEU A 231 -2.91 17.74 -13.38
C LEU A 231 -3.07 18.40 -12.00
N GLY A 232 -1.96 18.72 -11.33
CA GLY A 232 -1.92 19.34 -10.01
C GLY A 232 -0.56 19.95 -9.73
N MET A 233 -0.19 20.07 -8.47
CA MET A 233 1.15 20.50 -8.07
C MET A 233 2.21 19.43 -8.40
N GLU A 234 1.83 18.17 -8.27
CA GLU A 234 2.64 17.01 -8.62
C GLU A 234 1.70 15.90 -9.09
N ASP A 235 2.04 15.21 -10.16
CA ASP A 235 1.37 14.00 -10.57
C ASP A 235 2.37 12.96 -11.03
N GLN A 236 2.02 11.70 -10.84
CA GLN A 236 2.76 10.58 -11.37
C GLN A 236 1.84 9.43 -11.68
N PHE A 237 2.00 8.85 -12.86
CA PHE A 237 1.30 7.66 -13.28
C PHE A 237 2.28 6.61 -13.81
N LYS A 238 1.91 5.33 -13.62
CA LYS A 238 2.67 4.18 -14.11
C LYS A 238 1.75 3.23 -14.86
N ILE A 239 2.23 2.71 -15.97
CA ILE A 239 1.62 1.54 -16.63
C ILE A 239 2.32 0.31 -16.08
N ASN A 240 1.53 -0.69 -15.71
CA ASN A 240 2.01 -1.94 -15.14
C ASN A 240 1.63 -3.11 -16.04
N LEU A 241 2.55 -4.03 -16.23
CA LEU A 241 2.30 -5.34 -16.83
C LEU A 241 2.76 -6.40 -15.81
N GLY A 242 1.96 -7.41 -15.60
CA GLY A 242 2.25 -8.43 -14.60
C GLY A 242 2.02 -9.86 -15.10
N TYR A 243 2.77 -10.76 -14.50
CA TYR A 243 2.53 -12.21 -14.59
C TYR A 243 2.33 -12.75 -13.19
N ASN A 244 1.21 -13.42 -12.98
CA ASN A 244 0.77 -13.94 -11.68
C ASN A 244 0.74 -15.47 -11.73
N TYR A 245 1.27 -16.10 -10.71
CA TYR A 245 1.22 -17.55 -10.52
C TYR A 245 0.73 -17.85 -9.11
N ARG A 246 -0.19 -18.80 -9.00
CA ARG A 246 -0.68 -19.29 -7.70
C ARG A 246 -0.82 -20.81 -7.75
N HIS A 247 -0.24 -21.45 -6.75
CA HIS A 247 -0.39 -22.89 -6.53
C HIS A 247 -1.12 -23.11 -5.21
N ILE A 248 -2.11 -23.98 -5.23
CA ILE A 248 -2.94 -24.30 -4.07
C ILE A 248 -2.99 -25.80 -3.90
N ASN A 249 -2.78 -26.20 -2.66
CA ASN A 249 -2.94 -27.57 -2.21
C ASN A 249 -3.80 -27.53 -0.95
N GLN A 250 -5.06 -27.95 -1.06
CA GLN A 250 -6.03 -27.89 0.01
C GLN A 250 -6.69 -29.25 0.22
N THR A 251 -6.80 -29.65 1.46
CA THR A 251 -7.58 -30.79 1.92
C THR A 251 -8.72 -30.27 2.79
N SER A 252 -9.92 -30.67 2.51
CA SER A 252 -11.10 -30.35 3.30
C SER A 252 -11.84 -31.60 3.67
N GLU A 253 -12.21 -31.75 4.93
CA GLU A 253 -13.03 -32.86 5.45
C GLU A 253 -14.33 -32.26 6.03
N LEU A 254 -15.47 -32.81 5.60
CA LEU A 254 -16.77 -32.43 6.12
C LEU A 254 -17.34 -33.57 6.95
N ASN A 255 -17.33 -33.47 8.29
CA ASN A 255 -18.04 -34.36 9.23
C ASN A 255 -17.76 -35.84 9.06
N ARG A 256 -16.56 -36.26 8.77
CA ARG A 256 -16.24 -37.66 8.48
C ARG A 256 -16.97 -38.25 7.25
N LEU A 257 -17.62 -37.40 6.44
CA LEU A 257 -18.33 -37.83 5.22
C LEU A 257 -17.41 -37.99 4.01
N GLY A 258 -16.14 -37.71 4.19
CA GLY A 258 -15.14 -37.88 3.16
C GLY A 258 -14.15 -36.68 3.09
N GLU A 259 -12.98 -36.99 2.57
CA GLU A 259 -11.90 -36.02 2.36
C GLU A 259 -11.92 -35.53 0.90
N THR A 260 -11.96 -34.24 0.71
CA THR A 260 -11.82 -33.63 -0.61
C THR A 260 -10.45 -32.99 -0.74
N LYS A 261 -9.67 -33.41 -1.72
CA LYS A 261 -8.35 -32.86 -2.03
C LYS A 261 -8.43 -32.02 -3.28
N LYS A 262 -7.98 -30.77 -3.18
CA LYS A 262 -7.85 -29.83 -4.30
C LYS A 262 -6.39 -29.45 -4.47
N LYS A 263 -5.81 -29.80 -5.62
CA LYS A 263 -4.44 -29.42 -5.97
C LYS A 263 -4.44 -28.86 -7.38
N PHE A 264 -4.14 -27.56 -7.49
CA PHE A 264 -4.11 -26.88 -8.78
C PHE A 264 -3.18 -25.69 -8.77
N ALA A 265 -2.81 -25.21 -9.94
CA ALA A 265 -2.14 -23.95 -10.12
C ALA A 265 -2.82 -23.14 -11.23
N VAL A 266 -2.87 -21.85 -11.03
CA VAL A 266 -3.41 -20.91 -12.00
C VAL A 266 -2.39 -19.80 -12.27
N SER A 267 -2.19 -19.54 -13.56
CA SER A 267 -1.40 -18.44 -14.04
C SER A 267 -2.28 -17.38 -14.69
N GLY A 268 -1.85 -16.14 -14.60
CA GLY A 268 -2.55 -15.01 -15.19
C GLY A 268 -1.59 -13.92 -15.64
N VAL A 269 -2.04 -13.11 -16.58
CA VAL A 269 -1.40 -11.86 -16.96
C VAL A 269 -2.24 -10.70 -16.45
N SER A 270 -1.61 -9.57 -16.19
CA SER A 270 -2.31 -8.37 -15.77
C SER A 270 -1.76 -7.14 -16.48
N ALA A 271 -2.64 -6.19 -16.71
CA ALA A 271 -2.30 -4.85 -17.19
C ALA A 271 -3.05 -3.82 -16.35
N GLY A 272 -2.38 -2.74 -16.01
CA GLY A 272 -2.99 -1.72 -15.15
C GLY A 272 -2.31 -0.37 -15.25
N ILE A 273 -2.93 0.59 -14.61
CA ILE A 273 -2.38 1.92 -14.39
C ILE A 273 -2.56 2.26 -12.92
N ASP A 274 -1.50 2.72 -12.28
CA ASP A 274 -1.57 3.32 -10.95
C ASP A 274 -0.87 4.67 -10.93
N GLY A 275 -1.30 5.52 -9.99
CA GLY A 275 -0.69 6.82 -9.85
C GLY A 275 -1.33 7.67 -8.76
N HIS A 276 -0.80 8.88 -8.65
CA HIS A 276 -1.34 9.88 -7.73
C HIS A 276 -1.30 11.28 -8.35
N ILE A 277 -2.18 12.12 -7.84
CA ILE A 277 -2.22 13.55 -8.12
C ILE A 277 -2.21 14.28 -6.78
N GLN A 278 -1.23 15.14 -6.58
CA GLN A 278 -1.21 16.07 -5.47
C GLN A 278 -1.78 17.42 -5.95
N PHE A 279 -3.04 17.67 -5.66
CA PHE A 279 -3.69 18.93 -6.07
C PHE A 279 -3.20 20.13 -5.27
N THR A 280 -2.95 19.93 -3.97
CA THR A 280 -2.40 20.91 -3.05
C THR A 280 -1.39 20.23 -2.13
N PRO A 281 -0.57 20.96 -1.34
CA PRO A 281 0.29 20.33 -0.34
C PRO A 281 -0.46 19.43 0.67
N LYS A 282 -1.79 19.60 0.76
CA LYS A 282 -2.67 18.95 1.72
C LYS A 282 -3.67 17.98 1.11
N THR A 283 -3.74 17.88 -0.22
CA THR A 283 -4.74 17.08 -0.93
C THR A 283 -4.05 16.15 -1.91
N ILE A 284 -4.16 14.85 -1.67
CA ILE A 284 -3.59 13.79 -2.53
C ILE A 284 -4.72 12.86 -2.94
N PHE A 285 -4.80 12.59 -4.23
CA PHE A 285 -5.67 11.59 -4.82
C PHE A 285 -4.84 10.45 -5.40
N ASN A 286 -5.20 9.22 -5.09
CA ASN A 286 -4.54 8.01 -5.59
C ASN A 286 -5.52 7.21 -6.44
N ILE A 287 -5.01 6.58 -7.49
CA ILE A 287 -5.76 5.68 -8.37
C ILE A 287 -4.94 4.43 -8.65
N ASP A 288 -5.61 3.27 -8.64
CA ASP A 288 -5.08 2.00 -9.12
C ASP A 288 -6.21 1.29 -9.86
N LEU A 289 -5.97 0.96 -11.12
CA LEU A 289 -6.88 0.21 -11.98
C LEU A 289 -6.10 -0.94 -12.59
N THR A 290 -6.49 -2.18 -12.33
CA THR A 290 -5.80 -3.35 -12.86
C THR A 290 -6.80 -4.36 -13.42
N HIS A 291 -6.50 -4.86 -14.61
CA HIS A 291 -7.24 -5.95 -15.26
C HIS A 291 -6.37 -7.21 -15.29
N HIS A 292 -6.93 -8.32 -14.83
CA HIS A 292 -6.29 -9.63 -14.78
C HIS A 292 -7.00 -10.59 -15.72
N TYR A 293 -6.23 -11.37 -16.45
CA TYR A 293 -6.69 -12.51 -17.22
C TYR A 293 -6.01 -13.78 -16.73
N TYR A 294 -6.77 -14.74 -16.27
CA TYR A 294 -6.32 -16.05 -15.81
C TYR A 294 -6.78 -17.13 -16.77
N ALA A 295 -5.93 -18.11 -17.08
CA ALA A 295 -6.31 -19.19 -17.97
C ALA A 295 -5.54 -20.49 -17.70
N SER A 296 -6.22 -21.61 -17.89
CA SER A 296 -5.65 -22.96 -17.77
C SER A 296 -4.56 -23.26 -18.82
N LYS A 297 -4.56 -22.55 -19.93
CA LYS A 297 -3.57 -22.69 -21.01
C LYS A 297 -2.29 -21.88 -20.80
N LEU A 298 -2.25 -20.97 -19.81
CA LEU A 298 -1.04 -20.19 -19.53
C LEU A 298 0.04 -21.06 -18.89
N PRO A 299 1.33 -20.79 -19.14
CA PRO A 299 2.44 -21.55 -18.56
C PRO A 299 2.31 -21.67 -17.03
N GLY A 300 2.61 -22.83 -16.49
CA GLY A 300 2.51 -23.10 -15.05
C GLY A 300 1.11 -23.45 -14.54
N SER A 301 0.05 -23.22 -15.29
CA SER A 301 -1.31 -23.66 -14.90
C SER A 301 -1.44 -25.17 -15.01
N PHE A 302 -2.07 -25.79 -14.00
CA PHE A 302 -2.44 -27.21 -14.03
C PHE A 302 -3.61 -27.50 -13.06
N GLY A 303 -4.33 -28.58 -13.34
CA GLY A 303 -5.35 -29.11 -12.43
C GLY A 303 -6.64 -28.30 -12.32
N MET A 304 -6.78 -27.20 -13.06
CA MET A 304 -7.99 -26.37 -13.07
C MET A 304 -9.23 -27.16 -13.57
N GLU A 305 -9.03 -28.21 -14.33
CA GLU A 305 -10.10 -29.06 -14.86
C GLU A 305 -10.65 -30.09 -13.83
N ARG A 306 -9.89 -30.34 -12.76
CA ARG A 306 -10.17 -31.37 -11.76
C ARG A 306 -10.90 -30.86 -10.52
N ILE A 307 -11.06 -29.55 -10.45
CA ILE A 307 -11.76 -28.93 -9.35
C ILE A 307 -13.23 -29.02 -9.73
N GLY A 308 -14.01 -29.85 -9.06
CA GLY A 308 -15.45 -29.95 -9.27
C GLY A 308 -16.25 -28.69 -8.93
N GLU A 309 -15.59 -27.52 -9.05
CA GLU A 309 -16.14 -26.19 -8.94
C GLU A 309 -16.42 -25.67 -10.35
N THR A 310 -17.55 -25.04 -10.50
CA THR A 310 -18.03 -24.42 -11.73
C THR A 310 -17.32 -23.12 -12.00
N PHE A 311 -16.00 -23.10 -12.16
CA PHE A 311 -15.35 -21.92 -12.66
C PHE A 311 -14.82 -22.12 -14.08
N ASN A 312 -14.80 -21.06 -14.85
CA ASN A 312 -14.38 -21.11 -16.24
C ASN A 312 -12.89 -21.46 -16.35
N ARG A 313 -12.50 -22.17 -17.41
CA ARG A 313 -11.09 -22.45 -17.74
C ARG A 313 -10.27 -21.19 -18.00
N SER A 314 -10.94 -20.06 -18.21
CA SER A 314 -10.35 -18.73 -18.25
C SER A 314 -11.35 -17.74 -17.69
N TYR A 315 -10.85 -16.72 -16.98
CA TYR A 315 -11.68 -15.69 -16.40
C TYR A 315 -10.92 -14.36 -16.29
N HIS A 316 -11.68 -13.30 -16.25
CA HIS A 316 -11.21 -11.92 -16.14
C HIS A 316 -11.63 -11.33 -14.80
N ILE A 317 -10.73 -10.58 -14.19
CA ILE A 317 -11.01 -9.81 -12.97
C ILE A 317 -10.50 -8.40 -13.19
N SER A 318 -11.37 -7.41 -13.00
CA SER A 318 -10.97 -6.00 -12.93
C SER A 318 -11.01 -5.54 -11.48
N THR A 319 -9.93 -4.92 -11.03
CA THR A 319 -9.84 -4.29 -9.71
C THR A 319 -9.65 -2.79 -9.85
N ALA A 320 -10.23 -2.04 -8.93
CA ALA A 320 -10.08 -0.60 -8.84
C ALA A 320 -9.88 -0.18 -7.38
N SER A 321 -9.01 0.78 -7.16
CA SER A 321 -8.84 1.45 -5.87
C SER A 321 -8.67 2.95 -6.09
N LEU A 322 -9.48 3.75 -5.41
CA LEU A 322 -9.42 5.21 -5.42
C LEU A 322 -9.21 5.68 -3.99
N GLY A 323 -8.26 6.55 -3.77
CA GLY A 323 -7.92 7.09 -2.46
C GLY A 323 -7.89 8.60 -2.45
N LEU A 324 -8.48 9.21 -1.43
CA LEU A 324 -8.37 10.64 -1.14
C LEU A 324 -7.76 10.82 0.24
N SER A 325 -6.74 11.66 0.32
CA SER A 325 -6.13 12.10 1.57
C SER A 325 -6.19 13.62 1.61
N GLN A 326 -6.82 14.16 2.65
CA GLN A 326 -7.00 15.61 2.84
C GLN A 326 -6.60 16.02 4.24
N GLU A 327 -5.63 16.92 4.33
CA GLU A 327 -5.30 17.61 5.57
C GLU A 327 -6.04 18.95 5.64
N PHE A 328 -6.76 19.18 6.73
CA PHE A 328 -7.45 20.44 7.01
C PHE A 328 -6.61 21.35 7.91
N ALA A 329 -7.16 22.54 8.19
CA ALA A 329 -6.58 23.44 9.17
C ALA A 329 -6.43 22.74 10.53
N GLN A 330 -5.44 23.18 11.32
CA GLN A 330 -5.15 22.67 12.67
C GLN A 330 -4.72 21.17 12.73
N GLY A 331 -4.38 20.56 11.58
CA GLY A 331 -3.85 19.20 11.54
C GLY A 331 -4.89 18.07 11.59
N TRP A 332 -6.17 18.36 11.34
CA TRP A 332 -7.17 17.34 11.07
C TRP A 332 -6.87 16.65 9.74
N HIS A 333 -7.03 15.33 9.71
CA HIS A 333 -6.77 14.54 8.53
C HIS A 333 -7.97 13.65 8.19
N PHE A 334 -8.46 13.77 6.97
CA PHE A 334 -9.50 12.90 6.42
C PHE A 334 -8.89 11.98 5.36
N SER A 335 -9.20 10.70 5.44
CA SER A 335 -8.90 9.74 4.40
C SER A 335 -10.14 9.00 3.96
N SER A 336 -10.29 8.80 2.66
CA SER A 336 -11.36 8.02 2.06
C SER A 336 -10.76 7.09 1.02
N GLN A 337 -11.13 5.81 1.07
CA GLN A 337 -10.67 4.80 0.13
C GLN A 337 -11.86 4.00 -0.38
N LEU A 338 -12.01 3.94 -1.68
CA LEU A 338 -12.97 3.11 -2.39
C LEU A 338 -12.20 2.03 -3.14
N SER A 339 -12.48 0.76 -2.87
CA SER A 339 -11.83 -0.37 -3.53
C SER A 339 -12.87 -1.37 -3.99
N GLY A 340 -12.68 -1.97 -5.16
CA GLY A 340 -13.65 -2.91 -5.70
C GLY A 340 -13.04 -3.92 -6.65
N GLN A 341 -13.81 -4.98 -6.85
CA GLN A 341 -13.56 -6.02 -7.83
C GLN A 341 -14.80 -6.26 -8.67
N PHE A 342 -14.59 -6.46 -9.94
CA PHE A 342 -15.62 -6.77 -10.90
C PHE A 342 -15.22 -7.93 -11.81
N THR A 343 -16.11 -8.90 -11.97
CA THR A 343 -16.04 -9.98 -12.94
C THR A 343 -17.45 -10.41 -13.35
N LEU A 344 -17.62 -10.86 -14.57
CA LEU A 344 -18.89 -11.43 -15.05
C LEU A 344 -18.91 -12.97 -15.00
N GLN A 345 -17.78 -13.56 -14.64
CA GLN A 345 -17.57 -15.01 -14.68
C GLN A 345 -17.55 -15.58 -13.27
N ASP A 346 -17.92 -16.83 -13.14
CA ASP A 346 -17.69 -17.59 -11.92
C ASP A 346 -16.18 -17.82 -11.77
N ILE A 347 -15.65 -17.44 -10.63
CA ILE A 347 -14.23 -17.50 -10.32
C ILE A 347 -13.97 -18.40 -9.13
N SER A 348 -12.73 -18.82 -8.99
CA SER A 348 -12.31 -19.64 -7.85
C SER A 348 -12.53 -18.92 -6.52
N SER A 349 -12.85 -19.67 -5.47
CA SER A 349 -13.01 -19.17 -4.09
C SER A 349 -11.79 -18.41 -3.56
N ILE A 350 -10.62 -18.65 -4.12
CA ILE A 350 -9.38 -17.92 -3.77
C ILE A 350 -9.30 -16.51 -4.36
N ASP A 351 -10.09 -16.24 -5.40
CA ASP A 351 -10.14 -14.96 -6.10
C ASP A 351 -11.31 -14.08 -5.66
N LEU A 352 -12.12 -14.57 -4.72
CA LEU A 352 -13.22 -13.80 -4.17
C LEU A 352 -12.71 -12.52 -3.49
N PHE A 353 -13.38 -11.44 -3.77
CA PHE A 353 -13.13 -10.15 -3.13
C PHE A 353 -13.62 -10.18 -1.69
N SER A 354 -12.71 -10.05 -0.73
CA SER A 354 -13.05 -9.96 0.69
C SER A 354 -13.50 -8.55 1.06
N VAL A 355 -14.75 -8.42 1.46
CA VAL A 355 -15.35 -7.14 1.85
C VAL A 355 -15.08 -6.82 3.32
N THR A 356 -14.81 -7.83 4.14
CA THR A 356 -14.66 -7.70 5.59
C THR A 356 -13.23 -7.89 6.07
N GLY A 357 -12.91 -7.32 7.23
CA GLY A 357 -11.61 -7.43 7.88
C GLY A 357 -10.91 -6.08 8.04
N THR A 358 -9.65 -6.12 8.46
CA THR A 358 -8.84 -4.93 8.73
C THR A 358 -8.53 -4.10 7.48
N TYR A 359 -8.55 -4.71 6.31
CA TYR A 359 -8.38 -4.03 5.01
C TYR A 359 -9.71 -3.81 4.27
N GLY A 360 -10.80 -4.40 4.77
CA GLY A 360 -12.17 -4.19 4.33
C GLY A 360 -12.97 -3.36 5.35
N VAL A 361 -14.22 -3.73 5.55
CA VAL A 361 -15.09 -3.16 6.59
C VAL A 361 -14.59 -3.61 7.96
N ARG A 362 -14.10 -2.67 8.77
CA ARG A 362 -13.52 -2.92 10.09
C ARG A 362 -14.56 -3.49 11.07
N GLY A 363 -14.10 -4.24 12.06
CA GLY A 363 -14.98 -4.85 13.08
C GLY A 363 -15.52 -6.22 12.68
N PHE A 364 -15.45 -6.61 11.42
CA PHE A 364 -15.75 -7.95 10.95
C PHE A 364 -14.48 -8.78 10.79
N LYS A 365 -14.61 -10.10 10.82
CA LYS A 365 -13.50 -11.01 10.56
C LYS A 365 -13.04 -10.93 9.12
N TYR A 366 -11.75 -11.15 8.88
CA TYR A 366 -11.23 -11.30 7.53
C TYR A 366 -11.87 -12.51 6.84
N GLY A 367 -12.29 -12.32 5.59
CA GLY A 367 -12.96 -13.38 4.81
C GLY A 367 -14.35 -13.77 5.32
N GLY A 368 -14.91 -13.05 6.29
CA GLY A 368 -16.26 -13.31 6.81
C GLY A 368 -17.37 -13.00 5.82
N ALA A 369 -17.11 -12.12 4.87
CA ALA A 369 -17.97 -11.80 3.75
C ALA A 369 -17.11 -11.55 2.51
N SER A 370 -17.38 -12.28 1.43
CA SER A 370 -16.66 -12.19 0.17
C SER A 370 -17.57 -12.57 -0.98
N GLY A 371 -17.28 -12.07 -2.17
CA GLY A 371 -18.03 -12.37 -3.38
C GLY A 371 -17.17 -12.20 -4.62
N GLU A 372 -17.67 -12.57 -5.76
CA GLU A 372 -16.97 -12.40 -7.05
C GLU A 372 -16.94 -10.93 -7.48
N ARG A 373 -17.97 -10.18 -7.12
CA ARG A 373 -18.05 -8.73 -7.29
C ARG A 373 -18.23 -8.08 -5.93
N GLY A 374 -17.54 -7.00 -5.71
CA GLY A 374 -17.68 -6.29 -4.45
C GLY A 374 -17.07 -4.92 -4.48
N LEU A 375 -17.50 -4.11 -3.51
CA LEU A 375 -17.04 -2.75 -3.29
C LEU A 375 -16.88 -2.53 -1.79
N VAL A 376 -15.81 -1.86 -1.40
CA VAL A 376 -15.55 -1.43 -0.02
C VAL A 376 -15.23 0.05 -0.03
N TRP A 377 -15.93 0.81 0.79
CA TRP A 377 -15.68 2.22 1.02
C TRP A 377 -15.31 2.45 2.49
N ARG A 378 -14.11 2.95 2.72
CA ARG A 378 -13.55 3.21 4.05
C ARG A 378 -13.31 4.69 4.23
N ASN A 379 -13.76 5.22 5.35
CA ASN A 379 -13.60 6.63 5.68
C ASN A 379 -13.05 6.77 7.10
N GLU A 380 -12.12 7.68 7.28
CA GLU A 380 -11.51 7.96 8.58
C GLU A 380 -11.23 9.45 8.72
N LEU A 381 -11.66 10.01 9.83
CA LEU A 381 -11.34 11.38 10.25
C LEU A 381 -10.49 11.31 11.51
N SER A 382 -9.24 11.70 11.38
CA SER A 382 -8.25 11.72 12.48
C SER A 382 -8.06 13.12 13.01
N MET A 383 -8.01 13.22 14.33
CA MET A 383 -7.68 14.46 15.03
C MET A 383 -6.18 14.78 14.93
N PRO A 384 -5.77 16.03 15.16
CA PRO A 384 -4.37 16.38 15.30
C PRO A 384 -3.68 15.53 16.35
N LYS A 385 -2.37 15.41 16.24
CA LYS A 385 -1.57 14.71 17.23
C LYS A 385 -1.40 15.56 18.48
N TYR A 386 -1.83 15.01 19.62
CA TYR A 386 -1.73 15.66 20.91
C TYR A 386 -0.62 15.02 21.76
N THR A 387 -0.05 15.80 22.66
CA THR A 387 0.96 15.41 23.64
C THR A 387 2.29 14.93 23.03
N ARG A 388 3.29 14.74 23.89
CA ARG A 388 4.58 14.12 23.54
C ARG A 388 4.46 12.69 23.00
N PHE A 389 3.36 12.02 23.28
CA PHE A 389 3.08 10.65 22.83
C PHE A 389 2.42 10.58 21.45
N GLN A 390 2.22 11.73 20.78
CA GLN A 390 1.60 11.85 19.47
C GLN A 390 0.26 11.09 19.39
N ILE A 391 -0.60 11.25 20.41
CA ILE A 391 -1.92 10.63 20.45
C ILE A 391 -2.82 11.32 19.41
N SER A 392 -3.37 10.55 18.48
CA SER A 392 -4.32 10.99 17.46
C SER A 392 -5.59 10.13 17.55
N PRO A 393 -6.64 10.61 18.22
CA PRO A 393 -7.95 9.97 18.16
C PRO A 393 -8.51 10.03 16.74
N TYR A 394 -9.32 9.05 16.37
CA TYR A 394 -10.01 9.05 15.09
C TYR A 394 -11.39 8.42 15.18
N ALA A 395 -12.25 8.83 14.25
CA ALA A 395 -13.54 8.19 14.00
C ALA A 395 -13.53 7.61 12.58
N PHE A 396 -14.29 6.53 12.38
CA PHE A 396 -14.39 5.92 11.06
C PHE A 396 -15.82 5.44 10.76
N TYR A 397 -16.11 5.38 9.48
CA TYR A 397 -17.27 4.69 8.93
C TYR A 397 -16.85 3.92 7.68
N ASP A 398 -17.10 2.61 7.69
CA ASP A 398 -16.80 1.72 6.59
C ASP A 398 -18.08 1.07 6.09
N ALA A 399 -18.22 0.94 4.78
CA ALA A 399 -19.34 0.25 4.14
C ALA A 399 -18.82 -0.67 3.05
N GLY A 400 -19.49 -1.78 2.82
CA GLY A 400 -19.12 -2.71 1.78
C GLY A 400 -20.34 -3.46 1.25
N GLN A 401 -20.25 -3.86 0.00
CA GLN A 401 -21.25 -4.69 -0.66
C GLN A 401 -20.57 -5.76 -1.51
N PHE A 402 -21.22 -6.90 -1.64
CA PHE A 402 -20.74 -7.99 -2.47
C PHE A 402 -21.90 -8.81 -3.04
N ARG A 403 -21.59 -9.54 -4.07
CA ARG A 403 -22.55 -10.37 -4.78
C ARG A 403 -21.82 -11.55 -5.44
N TYR A 404 -22.54 -12.67 -5.57
CA TYR A 404 -22.08 -13.83 -6.32
C TYR A 404 -22.56 -13.80 -7.77
N ASN A 405 -21.87 -14.48 -8.66
CA ASN A 405 -22.27 -14.70 -10.05
C ASN A 405 -23.11 -16.00 -10.15
N SER A 406 -23.50 -16.36 -11.36
CA SER A 406 -24.59 -17.30 -11.66
C SER A 406 -24.54 -18.63 -10.89
N GLU A 407 -23.45 -19.36 -10.95
CA GLU A 407 -23.40 -20.68 -10.33
C GLU A 407 -23.18 -20.61 -8.82
N ASN A 408 -22.33 -19.68 -8.37
CA ASN A 408 -22.14 -19.47 -6.95
C ASN A 408 -23.38 -18.82 -6.30
N ALA A 409 -24.12 -18.01 -7.04
CA ALA A 409 -25.38 -17.43 -6.58
C ALA A 409 -26.44 -18.49 -6.27
N LYS A 410 -26.52 -19.58 -7.04
CA LYS A 410 -27.41 -20.72 -6.75
C LYS A 410 -27.12 -21.35 -5.38
N THR A 411 -25.86 -21.33 -4.95
CA THR A 411 -25.44 -21.94 -3.68
C THR A 411 -25.50 -20.96 -2.52
N TYR A 412 -25.15 -19.70 -2.72
CA TYR A 412 -24.97 -18.69 -1.67
C TYR A 412 -26.00 -17.58 -1.67
N GLY A 413 -26.85 -17.51 -2.70
CA GLY A 413 -27.90 -16.50 -2.89
C GLY A 413 -27.57 -15.48 -3.98
N GLU A 414 -28.58 -15.01 -4.68
CA GLU A 414 -28.47 -14.04 -5.79
C GLU A 414 -28.46 -12.59 -5.33
N ASP A 415 -28.81 -12.33 -4.08
CA ASP A 415 -28.98 -11.00 -3.55
C ASP A 415 -27.65 -10.26 -3.37
N MET A 416 -27.73 -8.94 -3.43
CA MET A 416 -26.64 -8.06 -3.01
C MET A 416 -26.60 -8.00 -1.49
N HIS A 417 -25.47 -8.41 -0.92
CA HIS A 417 -25.25 -8.35 0.51
C HIS A 417 -24.49 -7.07 0.88
N THR A 418 -24.93 -6.40 1.95
CA THR A 418 -24.30 -5.18 2.45
C THR A 418 -23.84 -5.36 3.89
N VAL A 419 -22.68 -4.81 4.21
CA VAL A 419 -22.13 -4.75 5.56
C VAL A 419 -21.59 -3.36 5.82
N SER A 420 -21.75 -2.85 7.02
CA SER A 420 -21.15 -1.57 7.41
C SER A 420 -20.73 -1.58 8.88
N SER A 421 -19.86 -0.67 9.25
CA SER A 421 -19.44 -0.46 10.63
C SER A 421 -19.05 1.00 10.86
N ALA A 422 -19.18 1.43 12.10
CA ALA A 422 -18.65 2.69 12.58
C ALA A 422 -17.86 2.47 13.85
N GLY A 423 -16.89 3.31 14.13
CA GLY A 423 -16.11 3.16 15.34
C GLY A 423 -15.25 4.36 15.66
N LEU A 424 -14.59 4.23 16.81
CA LEU A 424 -13.63 5.19 17.33
C LEU A 424 -12.32 4.46 17.61
N GLY A 425 -11.21 5.13 17.41
CA GLY A 425 -9.90 4.58 17.66
C GLY A 425 -8.88 5.62 18.09
N ILE A 426 -7.71 5.13 18.42
CA ILE A 426 -6.56 5.93 18.83
C ILE A 426 -5.32 5.39 18.12
N LYS A 427 -4.60 6.27 17.44
CA LYS A 427 -3.23 6.04 16.96
C LYS A 427 -2.26 6.78 17.86
N THR A 428 -1.17 6.17 18.24
CA THR A 428 -0.13 6.82 19.03
C THR A 428 1.25 6.28 18.66
N SER A 429 2.24 7.15 18.73
CA SER A 429 3.65 6.82 18.54
C SER A 429 4.46 7.44 19.68
N PRO A 430 4.48 6.80 20.86
CA PRO A 430 5.16 7.32 22.05
C PRO A 430 6.66 7.53 21.85
N THR A 431 7.25 6.75 20.94
CA THR A 431 8.65 6.88 20.51
C THR A 431 8.72 6.71 19.00
N GLN A 432 9.87 7.01 18.39
CA GLN A 432 10.10 6.76 16.96
C GLN A 432 10.03 5.28 16.57
N ASN A 433 10.17 4.41 17.56
CA ASN A 433 10.25 2.97 17.40
C ASN A 433 8.97 2.22 17.77
N LEU A 434 8.07 2.84 18.54
CA LEU A 434 6.87 2.20 19.05
C LEU A 434 5.62 2.88 18.54
N SER A 435 4.69 2.12 17.97
CA SER A 435 3.37 2.60 17.56
C SER A 435 2.26 1.66 18.01
N LEU A 436 1.12 2.23 18.35
CA LEU A 436 -0.11 1.53 18.68
C LEU A 436 -1.25 2.10 17.85
N ASP A 437 -2.07 1.20 17.30
CA ASP A 437 -3.36 1.50 16.69
C ASP A 437 -4.41 0.60 17.34
N ALA A 438 -5.41 1.19 17.99
CA ALA A 438 -6.47 0.45 18.66
C ALA A 438 -7.83 1.11 18.39
N PHE A 439 -8.86 0.29 18.17
CA PHE A 439 -10.19 0.80 17.89
C PHE A 439 -11.31 -0.14 18.38
N VAL A 440 -12.46 0.46 18.59
CA VAL A 440 -13.72 -0.22 18.86
C VAL A 440 -14.63 0.03 17.64
N ALA A 441 -15.20 -1.03 17.11
CA ALA A 441 -16.10 -1.00 15.97
C ALA A 441 -17.47 -1.57 16.35
N ARG A 442 -18.54 -0.85 16.00
CA ARG A 442 -19.92 -1.37 16.01
C ARG A 442 -20.31 -1.75 14.59
N ARG A 443 -20.76 -2.97 14.44
CA ARG A 443 -21.15 -3.56 13.16
C ARG A 443 -22.64 -3.32 12.91
N PHE A 444 -22.96 -2.98 11.66
CA PHE A 444 -24.31 -2.90 11.14
C PHE A 444 -24.37 -3.82 9.90
N ALA A 445 -25.22 -4.81 9.89
CA ALA A 445 -25.37 -5.72 8.78
C ALA A 445 -26.86 -5.96 8.52
N ASN A 446 -27.28 -5.83 7.26
CA ASN A 446 -28.58 -6.31 6.82
C ASN A 446 -28.54 -7.81 6.53
N ALA A 447 -27.38 -8.36 6.23
CA ALA A 447 -27.16 -9.79 6.15
C ALA A 447 -26.54 -10.27 7.47
N ASN A 448 -27.05 -11.35 8.01
CA ASN A 448 -26.40 -12.06 9.10
C ASN A 448 -25.04 -12.55 8.61
N SER A 449 -23.99 -11.76 8.79
CA SER A 449 -22.62 -12.12 8.39
C SER A 449 -22.18 -13.45 9.06
N ASP A 450 -22.81 -13.82 10.15
CA ASP A 450 -22.63 -15.10 10.81
C ASP A 450 -23.47 -16.23 10.14
N ASN A 451 -24.46 -15.90 9.29
CA ASN A 451 -25.27 -16.87 8.54
C ASN A 451 -24.72 -17.17 7.13
N LEU A 452 -23.85 -16.33 6.58
CA LEU A 452 -23.23 -16.57 5.26
C LEU A 452 -22.36 -17.84 5.23
N ASN A 453 -21.97 -18.36 6.40
CA ASN A 453 -21.27 -19.64 6.55
C ASN A 453 -22.15 -20.79 7.08
N GLY A 454 -23.48 -20.72 6.95
CA GLY A 454 -24.40 -21.82 7.29
C GLY A 454 -24.64 -22.06 8.78
N ASN A 455 -24.11 -21.25 9.68
CA ASN A 455 -24.29 -21.41 11.13
C ASN A 455 -25.31 -20.42 11.69
N LYS A 456 -26.58 -20.85 11.72
CA LYS A 456 -27.75 -20.08 12.14
C LYS A 456 -27.82 -19.66 13.62
N LYS A 457 -26.82 -19.90 14.45
CA LYS A 457 -26.88 -19.53 15.89
C LYS A 457 -25.50 -19.26 16.48
N ARG A 458 -25.02 -18.02 16.37
CA ARG A 458 -24.22 -17.39 17.43
C ARG A 458 -24.31 -15.87 17.28
N THR A 459 -25.00 -15.23 18.19
CA THR A 459 -24.99 -13.79 18.40
C THR A 459 -23.57 -13.37 18.82
N SER A 460 -22.71 -13.11 17.83
CA SER A 460 -21.46 -12.41 18.12
C SER A 460 -21.83 -10.98 18.54
N SER A 461 -21.15 -10.46 19.57
CA SER A 461 -21.34 -9.07 19.98
C SER A 461 -21.29 -8.15 18.74
N PRO A 462 -22.24 -7.22 18.57
CA PRO A 462 -22.19 -6.24 17.50
C PRO A 462 -20.99 -5.31 17.63
N THR A 463 -20.37 -5.26 18.81
CA THR A 463 -19.19 -4.44 19.12
C THR A 463 -17.96 -5.32 19.27
N THR A 464 -16.88 -4.91 18.61
CA THR A 464 -15.59 -5.61 18.60
C THR A 464 -14.47 -4.66 18.92
N PHE A 465 -13.44 -5.15 19.61
CA PHE A 465 -12.20 -4.44 19.92
C PHE A 465 -11.05 -5.00 19.07
N TRP A 466 -10.25 -4.12 18.49
CA TRP A 466 -9.11 -4.45 17.66
C TRP A 466 -7.90 -3.60 18.06
N GLY A 467 -6.71 -4.20 18.02
CA GLY A 467 -5.48 -3.50 18.34
C GLY A 467 -4.27 -4.09 17.67
N ARG A 468 -3.29 -3.23 17.35
CA ARG A 468 -1.97 -3.59 16.85
C ARG A 468 -0.92 -2.76 17.57
N LEU A 469 0.07 -3.43 18.12
CA LEU A 469 1.28 -2.84 18.65
C LEU A 469 2.44 -3.17 17.71
N THR A 470 3.23 -2.17 17.33
CA THR A 470 4.38 -2.36 16.44
C THR A 470 5.61 -1.72 17.06
N PHE A 471 6.69 -2.48 17.11
CA PHE A 471 8.03 -2.01 17.47
C PHE A 471 8.93 -2.11 16.25
N SER A 472 9.64 -1.00 15.91
CA SER A 472 10.55 -0.89 14.76
C SER A 472 11.97 -0.59 15.23
N PHE A 473 12.99 -1.13 14.60
CA PHE A 473 14.40 -0.97 14.96
C PHE A 473 15.31 -1.09 13.74
#